data_95255153391976960ba48bd3a245ae6c
#
_entry.id   95255153391976960ba48bd3a245ae6c
#
_cell.length_a   1.000
_cell.length_b   1.000
_cell.length_c   1.000
_cell.angle_alpha   90.00
_cell.angle_beta   90.00
_cell.angle_gamma   90.00
#
_symmetry.space_group_name_H-M   'P 1'
#
loop_
_entity.id
_entity.type
_entity.pdbx_description
1 polymer ?
#
loop_
_entity_poly.entity_id
_entity_poly.type
_entity_poly.pdbx_seq_one_letter_code
_entity_poly.pdbx_strand_id
1 'polypeptide(L)' 'QSISLEEAHKILKLDPKKKYSKNEVMSSYKKIMKKIHPDVSPELTRLASIVNEAKEVILKNLS' A
#
# COMPACT_ATOMS: atom_id res chain seq x y z
N GLN A 1 2.94 -8.69 -12.38
CA GLN A 1 3.00 -7.27 -12.72
C GLN A 1 3.35 -6.44 -11.51
N SER A 2 4.46 -5.76 -11.57
CA SER A 2 4.93 -5.00 -10.41
C SER A 2 4.74 -3.50 -10.65
N ILE A 3 4.47 -2.80 -9.56
CA ILE A 3 4.40 -1.35 -9.59
C ILE A 3 5.75 -0.81 -9.12
N SER A 4 6.07 0.41 -9.53
CA SER A 4 7.33 1.02 -9.12
C SER A 4 7.28 1.41 -7.65
N LEU A 5 8.46 1.60 -7.07
CA LEU A 5 8.54 2.02 -5.67
C LEU A 5 7.86 3.36 -5.45
N GLU A 6 8.03 4.27 -6.40
CA GLU A 6 7.39 5.58 -6.30
C GLU A 6 5.87 5.46 -6.34
N GLU A 7 5.36 4.64 -7.25
CA GLU A 7 3.92 4.42 -7.33
C GLU A 7 3.38 3.76 -6.07
N ALA A 8 4.15 2.81 -5.51
CA ALA A 8 3.74 2.16 -4.29
C ALA A 8 3.56 3.16 -3.15
N HIS A 9 4.49 4.10 -3.03
CA HIS A 9 4.36 5.14 -2.01
C HIS A 9 3.11 5.97 -2.22
N LYS A 10 2.84 6.36 -3.47
CA LYS A 10 1.66 7.17 -3.76
C LYS A 10 0.37 6.42 -3.47
N ILE A 11 0.34 5.13 -3.75
CA ILE A 11 -0.84 4.31 -3.47
C ILE A 11 -1.14 4.30 -1.97
N LEU A 12 -0.10 4.22 -1.15
CA LEU A 12 -0.26 4.24 0.31
C LEU A 12 -0.31 5.64 0.88
N LYS A 13 -0.33 6.67 0.02
CA LYS A 13 -0.36 8.08 0.43
C LYS A 13 0.87 8.45 1.25
N LEU A 14 2.01 7.89 0.87
CA LEU A 14 3.29 8.20 1.47
C LEU A 14 4.12 9.03 0.51
N ASP A 15 5.05 9.81 1.07
CA ASP A 15 5.94 10.64 0.27
C ASP A 15 7.08 9.77 -0.26
N PRO A 16 7.22 9.61 -1.59
CA PRO A 16 8.28 8.76 -2.14
C PRO A 16 9.69 9.28 -1.87
N LYS A 17 9.82 10.52 -1.45
CA LYS A 17 11.12 11.10 -1.13
C LYS A 17 11.52 10.90 0.32
N LYS A 18 10.60 10.43 1.16
CA LYS A 18 10.87 10.18 2.55
C LYS A 18 11.12 8.70 2.80
N LYS A 19 11.82 8.42 3.88
CA LYS A 19 12.02 7.05 4.32
C LYS A 19 11.07 6.73 5.45
N TYR A 20 10.52 5.53 5.41
CA TYR A 20 9.55 5.09 6.40
C TYR A 20 9.98 3.79 7.01
N SER A 21 9.63 3.58 8.27
CA SER A 21 9.87 2.31 8.93
C SER A 21 8.80 1.31 8.51
N LYS A 22 9.09 0.04 8.78
CA LYS A 22 8.13 -1.02 8.51
C LYS A 22 6.80 -0.74 9.20
N ASN A 23 6.85 -0.28 10.45
CA ASN A 23 5.63 0.02 11.21
C ASN A 23 4.82 1.14 10.57
N GLU A 24 5.50 2.16 10.05
CA GLU A 24 4.81 3.26 9.40
C GLU A 24 4.12 2.81 8.13
N VAL A 25 4.79 1.97 7.35
CA VAL A 25 4.21 1.44 6.12
C VAL A 25 2.99 0.59 6.45
N MET A 26 3.10 -0.28 7.43
CA MET A 26 2.00 -1.14 7.83
C MET A 26 0.83 -0.34 8.38
N SER A 27 1.12 0.74 9.10
CA SER A 27 0.07 1.60 9.63
C SER A 27 -0.72 2.27 8.51
N SER A 28 -0.04 2.79 7.50
CA SER A 28 -0.70 3.38 6.34
C SER A 28 -1.54 2.35 5.61
N TYR A 29 -0.99 1.15 5.42
CA TYR A 29 -1.70 0.07 4.76
C TYR A 29 -2.99 -0.27 5.51
N LYS A 30 -2.92 -0.42 6.82
CA LYS A 30 -4.09 -0.77 7.61
C LYS A 30 -5.17 0.31 7.57
N LYS A 31 -4.75 1.58 7.59
CA LYS A 31 -5.71 2.68 7.50
C LYS A 31 -6.48 2.64 6.19
N ILE A 32 -5.78 2.40 5.10
CA ILE A 32 -6.42 2.34 3.79
C ILE A 32 -7.34 1.14 3.70
N MET A 33 -6.90 -0.01 4.19
CA MET A 33 -7.71 -1.22 4.13
C MET A 33 -8.99 -1.08 4.95
N LYS A 34 -8.95 -0.35 6.05
CA LYS A 34 -10.15 -0.09 6.84
C LYS A 34 -11.16 0.74 6.06
N LYS A 35 -10.69 1.66 5.24
CA LYS A 35 -11.58 2.51 4.45
C LYS A 35 -12.16 1.78 3.25
N ILE A 36 -11.44 0.84 2.71
CA ILE A 36 -11.85 0.15 1.48
C ILE A 36 -12.93 -0.88 1.74
N HIS A 37 -12.83 -1.65 2.84
CA HIS A 37 -13.76 -2.76 3.13
C HIS A 37 -13.90 -3.66 1.90
N PRO A 38 -12.86 -4.42 1.54
CA PRO A 38 -12.79 -5.10 0.24
C PRO A 38 -13.84 -6.17 0.01
N ASP A 39 -14.53 -6.62 1.04
CA ASP A 39 -15.57 -7.63 0.89
C ASP A 39 -16.93 -7.04 0.51
N VAL A 40 -17.01 -5.73 0.30
CA VAL A 40 -18.26 -5.07 -0.03
C VAL A 40 -18.55 -5.09 -1.53
N SER A 41 -17.51 -4.91 -2.37
CA SER A 41 -17.73 -4.89 -3.81
C SER A 41 -16.47 -5.39 -4.54
N PRO A 42 -16.66 -5.89 -5.79
CA PRO A 42 -15.51 -6.35 -6.58
C PRO A 42 -14.49 -5.27 -6.88
N GLU A 43 -14.94 -4.03 -7.09
CA GLU A 43 -14.01 -2.93 -7.35
C GLU A 43 -13.13 -2.67 -6.14
N LEU A 44 -13.70 -2.75 -4.95
CA LEU A 44 -12.94 -2.54 -3.72
C LEU A 44 -11.98 -3.69 -3.46
N THR A 45 -12.37 -4.90 -3.87
CA THR A 45 -11.47 -6.05 -3.76
C THR A 45 -10.23 -5.85 -4.63
N ARG A 46 -10.43 -5.35 -5.86
CA ARG A 46 -9.31 -5.08 -6.75
C ARG A 46 -8.41 -3.98 -6.18
N LEU A 47 -9.00 -2.93 -5.65
CA LEU A 47 -8.24 -1.85 -5.04
C LEU A 47 -7.43 -2.36 -3.84
N ALA A 48 -8.03 -3.21 -3.03
CA ALA A 48 -7.33 -3.80 -1.89
C ALA A 48 -6.13 -4.62 -2.34
N SER A 49 -6.25 -5.32 -3.46
CA SER A 49 -5.15 -6.09 -4.00
C SER A 49 -4.00 -5.19 -4.41
N ILE A 50 -4.31 -4.06 -5.03
CA ILE A 50 -3.30 -3.07 -5.43
C ILE A 50 -2.62 -2.47 -4.20
N VAL A 51 -3.39 -2.14 -3.19
CA VAL A 51 -2.85 -1.60 -1.95
C VAL A 51 -1.92 -2.60 -1.28
N ASN A 52 -2.31 -3.87 -1.28
CA ASN A 52 -1.48 -4.92 -0.71
C ASN A 52 -0.16 -5.06 -1.48
N GLU A 53 -0.23 -4.98 -2.80
CA GLU A 53 0.97 -5.08 -3.63
C GLU A 53 1.90 -3.90 -3.35
N ALA A 54 1.35 -2.69 -3.21
CA ALA A 54 2.13 -1.51 -2.90
C ALA A 54 2.87 -1.68 -1.56
N LYS A 55 2.16 -2.19 -0.56
CA LYS A 55 2.78 -2.46 0.73
C LYS A 55 3.97 -3.42 0.57
N GLU A 56 3.78 -4.49 -0.19
CA GLU A 56 4.84 -5.49 -0.34
C GLU A 56 6.05 -4.92 -1.09
N VAL A 57 5.82 -4.10 -2.10
CA VAL A 57 6.92 -3.48 -2.84
C VAL A 57 7.76 -2.62 -1.91
N ILE A 58 7.12 -1.82 -1.07
CA ILE A 58 7.84 -0.95 -0.15
C ILE A 58 8.59 -1.76 0.91
N LEU A 59 7.92 -2.74 1.50
CA LEU A 59 8.56 -3.57 2.54
C LEU A 59 9.75 -4.33 2.00
N LYS A 60 9.67 -4.79 0.76
CA LYS A 60 10.76 -5.49 0.12
C LYS A 60 11.99 -4.61 -0.02
N ASN A 61 11.78 -3.32 -0.23
CA ASN A 61 12.87 -2.37 -0.40
C ASN A 61 13.44 -1.88 0.94
N LEU A 62 12.77 -2.18 2.04
CA LEU A 62 13.27 -1.82 3.36
C LEU A 62 14.26 -2.84 3.93
N SER A 63 14.22 -4.04 3.42
CA SER A 63 15.06 -5.12 3.94
C SER A 63 16.42 -5.19 3.25
#